data_5875148fec01eab57f17dd8f24283d78
#
_entry.id   5875148fec01eab57f17dd8f24283d78
#
_cell.length_a   1.000
_cell.length_b   1.000
_cell.length_c   1.000
_cell.angle_alpha   90.00
_cell.angle_beta   90.00
_cell.angle_gamma   90.00
#
_symmetry.space_group_name_H-M   'P 1'
#
loop_
_entity.id
_entity.type
_entity.pdbx_description
1 polymer ?
#
loop_
_entity_poly.entity_id
_entity_poly.type
_entity_poly.pdbx_seq_one_letter_code
_entity_poly.pdbx_strand_id
1 'polypeptide(L)'
;MRKSLRLIALASTAALLVAACGSAATPTQAPATEAPAATEAPATEAPATEAPASEGPAAPDPESLLGKILAAGKIRISTDPNYKPFSFLDDNQKYDGFDIKTAEEVAKRLGEMYDKPLEIEWMTPSWDLITSGKWGGRWDISIGSMSVTKTRAEVVDFADPYYYDFGGVAVPKDSTVTSLDELAGKRICVGSSTTYEQWLAGELEIIDPNMLKPPAGAEVTPLETDNLCVQAQASGRGFDAIAANANGINDWVKEGLPVKLLDIGPIFTVSVSFALDRSGPPTGEMLTALNKI
;
A
#
# COMPACT_ATOMS: atom_id res chain seq x y z
N MET A 1 -4.90 -16.88 -53.37
CA MET A 1 -4.42 -16.13 -54.57
C MET A 1 -3.82 -14.79 -54.12
N ARG A 2 -2.51 -14.59 -54.48
CA ARG A 2 -1.72 -13.35 -54.62
C ARG A 2 -1.63 -12.43 -53.38
N LYS A 3 -0.54 -12.45 -52.57
CA LYS A 3 0.82 -11.89 -52.74
C LYS A 3 0.80 -10.39 -53.16
N SER A 4 1.31 -9.54 -52.27
CA SER A 4 2.35 -8.55 -52.62
C SER A 4 3.04 -8.01 -51.38
N LEU A 5 4.32 -8.39 -51.24
CA LEU A 5 5.40 -7.73 -50.54
C LEU A 5 5.64 -6.35 -51.15
N ARG A 6 5.99 -5.34 -50.36
CA ARG A 6 6.89 -4.25 -50.76
C ARG A 6 7.85 -3.90 -49.63
N LEU A 7 9.10 -4.29 -49.81
CA LEU A 7 10.30 -3.74 -49.17
C LEU A 7 10.72 -2.47 -49.95
N ILE A 8 11.20 -1.43 -49.25
CA ILE A 8 12.17 -0.41 -49.68
C ILE A 8 12.83 0.06 -48.36
N ALA A 9 14.01 -0.23 -48.00
CA ALA A 9 15.40 0.02 -48.38
C ALA A 9 15.89 1.46 -48.08
N LEU A 10 16.79 1.52 -47.13
CA LEU A 10 18.00 2.37 -46.87
C LEU A 10 18.10 3.77 -47.51
N ALA A 11 18.50 4.75 -46.69
CA ALA A 11 19.61 5.64 -47.02
C ALA A 11 20.23 6.25 -45.74
N SER A 12 21.51 6.00 -45.59
CA SER A 12 22.45 6.61 -44.64
C SER A 12 22.87 8.00 -45.16
N THR A 13 23.13 8.96 -44.25
CA THR A 13 24.11 10.05 -44.56
C THR A 13 24.81 10.52 -43.28
N ALA A 14 26.08 10.70 -43.41
CA ALA A 14 27.11 10.94 -42.40
C ALA A 14 27.32 12.44 -42.12
N ALA A 15 27.88 12.66 -40.93
CA ALA A 15 28.90 13.63 -40.50
C ALA A 15 28.83 15.09 -40.89
N LEU A 16 28.97 15.96 -39.88
CA LEU A 16 29.88 17.12 -39.94
C LEU A 16 30.26 17.58 -38.55
N LEU A 17 31.58 17.45 -38.27
CA LEU A 17 32.34 18.03 -37.16
C LEU A 17 32.46 19.54 -37.37
N VAL A 18 32.23 20.36 -36.34
CA VAL A 18 32.78 21.71 -36.27
C VAL A 18 33.47 21.86 -34.93
N ALA A 19 34.81 21.97 -34.99
CA ALA A 19 35.67 22.38 -33.89
C ALA A 19 35.64 23.91 -33.77
N ALA A 20 35.47 24.41 -32.53
CA ALA A 20 35.75 25.81 -32.22
C ALA A 20 36.73 25.83 -31.00
N CYS A 21 37.94 26.29 -31.27
CA CYS A 21 39.00 26.63 -30.33
C CYS A 21 38.58 27.85 -29.48
N GLY A 22 38.72 27.75 -28.16
CA GLY A 22 38.66 28.87 -27.23
C GLY A 22 39.80 28.77 -26.22
N SER A 23 40.66 29.79 -26.21
CA SER A 23 41.94 29.89 -25.56
C SER A 23 41.98 29.66 -24.04
N ALA A 24 42.98 28.91 -23.60
CA ALA A 24 43.35 28.74 -22.20
C ALA A 24 44.03 30.01 -21.65
N ALA A 25 43.60 30.47 -20.49
CA ALA A 25 44.35 31.41 -19.66
C ALA A 25 45.10 30.62 -18.59
N THR A 26 46.42 30.76 -18.62
CA THR A 26 47.35 30.15 -17.65
C THR A 26 47.33 30.95 -16.35
N PRO A 27 47.15 30.35 -15.17
CA PRO A 27 47.42 31.01 -13.90
C PRO A 27 48.91 30.91 -13.55
N THR A 28 49.50 32.06 -13.28
CA THR A 28 50.86 32.27 -12.79
C THR A 28 51.08 31.60 -11.43
N GLN A 29 52.08 30.75 -11.35
CA GLN A 29 52.53 30.07 -10.12
C GLN A 29 53.32 31.07 -9.25
N ALA A 30 52.90 31.29 -8.01
CA ALA A 30 53.68 32.00 -6.99
C ALA A 30 54.71 31.04 -6.36
N PRO A 31 55.87 31.56 -5.89
CA PRO A 31 56.95 30.71 -5.39
C PRO A 31 56.60 30.06 -4.04
N ALA A 32 56.92 28.78 -3.92
CA ALA A 32 56.78 28.00 -2.69
C ALA A 32 57.79 28.46 -1.64
N THR A 33 57.27 28.84 -0.47
CA THR A 33 58.08 29.03 0.76
C THR A 33 58.21 27.67 1.45
N GLU A 34 59.46 27.19 1.61
CA GLU A 34 59.76 25.99 2.38
C GLU A 34 59.37 26.18 3.85
N ALA A 35 58.50 25.29 4.36
CA ALA A 35 58.20 25.16 5.76
C ALA A 35 59.18 24.17 6.44
N PRO A 36 59.58 24.42 7.69
CA PRO A 36 60.57 23.57 8.37
C PRO A 36 59.98 22.18 8.68
N ALA A 37 60.92 21.18 8.64
CA ALA A 37 60.63 19.78 8.93
C ALA A 37 59.98 19.60 10.30
N ALA A 38 58.77 18.98 10.32
CA ALA A 38 58.12 18.54 11.53
C ALA A 38 58.80 17.27 12.06
N THR A 39 59.20 17.32 13.31
CA THR A 39 59.72 16.21 14.10
C THR A 39 58.61 15.20 14.30
N GLU A 40 58.81 13.94 13.86
CA GLU A 40 57.89 12.83 14.13
C GLU A 40 57.80 12.56 15.64
N ALA A 41 56.63 12.74 16.21
CA ALA A 41 56.27 12.24 17.52
C ALA A 41 55.91 10.72 17.42
N PRO A 42 56.25 9.88 18.38
CA PRO A 42 55.94 8.46 18.31
C PRO A 42 54.40 8.27 18.36
N ALA A 43 53.89 7.53 17.38
CA ALA A 43 52.47 7.13 17.34
C ALA A 43 52.17 6.18 18.51
N THR A 44 51.47 6.69 19.49
CA THR A 44 50.84 5.83 20.50
C THR A 44 49.59 5.23 19.84
N GLU A 45 49.63 3.94 19.50
CA GLU A 45 48.44 3.18 19.11
C GLU A 45 47.43 3.23 20.25
N ALA A 46 46.32 3.95 20.03
CA ALA A 46 45.15 3.84 20.89
C ALA A 46 44.57 2.43 20.70
N PRO A 47 44.16 1.74 21.79
CA PRO A 47 43.49 0.47 21.67
C PRO A 47 42.23 0.67 20.82
N ALA A 48 42.06 -0.15 19.79
CA ALA A 48 40.81 -0.21 19.00
C ALA A 48 39.69 -0.62 19.96
N THR A 49 38.86 0.35 20.31
CA THR A 49 37.59 0.05 20.99
C THR A 49 36.75 -0.68 19.95
N GLU A 50 36.63 -2.00 20.06
CA GLU A 50 35.63 -2.77 19.33
C GLU A 50 34.29 -2.12 19.59
N ALA A 51 33.61 -1.66 18.51
CA ALA A 51 32.25 -1.22 18.59
C ALA A 51 31.43 -2.38 19.17
N PRO A 52 30.52 -2.12 20.13
CA PRO A 52 29.68 -3.20 20.66
C PRO A 52 28.97 -3.86 19.48
N ALA A 53 29.13 -5.18 19.36
CA ALA A 53 28.35 -5.98 18.44
C ALA A 53 26.88 -5.65 18.70
N SER A 54 26.16 -5.23 17.65
CA SER A 54 24.72 -5.01 17.75
C SER A 54 24.08 -6.34 18.12
N GLU A 55 23.79 -6.53 19.41
CA GLU A 55 23.00 -7.68 19.84
C GLU A 55 21.67 -7.58 19.09
N GLY A 56 21.29 -8.64 18.37
CA GLY A 56 19.99 -8.77 17.75
C GLY A 56 18.88 -8.61 18.81
N PRO A 57 17.63 -8.43 18.41
CA PRO A 57 16.52 -8.31 19.36
C PRO A 57 16.48 -9.54 20.30
N ALA A 58 16.12 -9.32 21.55
CA ALA A 58 15.91 -10.40 22.49
C ALA A 58 14.89 -11.42 21.94
N ALA A 59 15.05 -12.70 22.28
CA ALA A 59 14.08 -13.72 21.90
C ALA A 59 12.69 -13.35 22.45
N PRO A 60 11.63 -13.38 21.63
CA PRO A 60 10.29 -13.01 22.07
C PRO A 60 9.70 -14.08 23.02
N ASP A 61 8.72 -13.67 23.81
CA ASP A 61 7.96 -14.58 24.65
C ASP A 61 7.30 -15.68 23.78
N PRO A 62 7.55 -16.98 24.08
CA PRO A 62 6.96 -18.08 23.30
C PRO A 62 5.42 -18.09 23.32
N GLU A 63 4.77 -17.46 24.29
CA GLU A 63 3.32 -17.34 24.34
C GLU A 63 2.79 -16.12 23.59
N SER A 64 3.65 -15.17 23.20
CA SER A 64 3.27 -14.04 22.37
C SER A 64 2.94 -14.47 20.94
N LEU A 65 2.22 -13.62 20.20
CA LEU A 65 1.93 -13.84 18.79
C LEU A 65 3.22 -14.00 17.96
N LEU A 66 4.21 -13.12 18.19
CA LEU A 66 5.50 -13.18 17.51
C LEU A 66 6.27 -14.46 17.84
N GLY A 67 6.32 -14.86 19.12
CA GLY A 67 6.98 -16.10 19.53
C GLY A 67 6.37 -17.33 18.86
N LYS A 68 5.04 -17.39 18.76
CA LYS A 68 4.32 -18.49 18.07
C LYS A 68 4.61 -18.53 16.56
N ILE A 69 4.62 -17.38 15.91
CA ILE A 69 4.97 -17.25 14.46
C ILE A 69 6.40 -17.76 14.23
N LEU A 70 7.37 -17.29 15.01
CA LEU A 70 8.78 -17.69 14.88
C LEU A 70 9.00 -19.17 15.19
N ALA A 71 8.31 -19.70 16.19
CA ALA A 71 8.37 -21.13 16.52
C ALA A 71 7.79 -22.00 15.40
N ALA A 72 6.73 -21.54 14.74
CA ALA A 72 6.12 -22.25 13.62
C ALA A 72 6.92 -22.12 12.30
N GLY A 73 7.82 -21.12 12.16
CA GLY A 73 8.49 -20.78 10.91
C GLY A 73 7.53 -20.32 9.81
N LYS A 74 6.33 -19.88 10.18
CA LYS A 74 5.23 -19.55 9.30
C LYS A 74 4.41 -18.40 9.84
N ILE A 75 3.98 -17.50 8.95
CA ILE A 75 3.04 -16.43 9.24
C ILE A 75 1.79 -16.55 8.37
N ARG A 76 0.60 -16.61 8.98
CA ARG A 76 -0.68 -16.67 8.29
C ARG A 76 -1.21 -15.26 8.09
N ILE A 77 -1.33 -14.85 6.83
CA ILE A 77 -1.70 -13.48 6.47
C ILE A 77 -3.05 -13.49 5.76
N SER A 78 -4.03 -12.74 6.28
CA SER A 78 -5.30 -12.55 5.58
C SER A 78 -5.18 -11.44 4.53
N THR A 79 -5.70 -11.72 3.33
CA THR A 79 -5.73 -10.83 2.17
C THR A 79 -6.97 -11.09 1.31
N ASP A 80 -7.22 -10.22 0.32
CA ASP A 80 -8.30 -10.39 -0.65
C ASP A 80 -7.72 -10.75 -2.02
N PRO A 81 -8.15 -11.84 -2.68
CA PRO A 81 -7.69 -12.20 -4.02
C PRO A 81 -8.28 -11.33 -5.15
N ASN A 82 -9.20 -10.40 -4.86
CA ASN A 82 -9.96 -9.63 -5.84
C ASN A 82 -9.98 -8.13 -5.59
N TYR A 83 -8.98 -7.57 -4.91
CA TYR A 83 -8.90 -6.16 -4.54
C TYR A 83 -7.75 -5.42 -5.24
N LYS A 84 -7.82 -5.29 -6.58
CA LYS A 84 -6.84 -4.52 -7.35
C LYS A 84 -6.90 -3.02 -7.02
N PRO A 85 -5.76 -2.34 -7.03
CA PRO A 85 -4.39 -2.80 -7.32
C PRO A 85 -3.63 -3.30 -6.07
N PHE A 86 -4.29 -3.50 -4.94
CA PHE A 86 -3.66 -3.78 -3.64
C PHE A 86 -3.36 -5.26 -3.41
N SER A 87 -4.35 -6.13 -3.64
CA SER A 87 -4.20 -7.58 -3.53
C SER A 87 -5.09 -8.28 -4.55
N PHE A 88 -4.52 -9.16 -5.35
CA PHE A 88 -5.25 -9.88 -6.38
C PHE A 88 -4.49 -11.13 -6.83
N LEU A 89 -5.18 -12.03 -7.51
CA LEU A 89 -4.53 -13.11 -8.26
C LEU A 89 -4.25 -12.64 -9.69
N ASP A 90 -2.99 -12.82 -10.13
CA ASP A 90 -2.58 -12.56 -11.51
C ASP A 90 -3.12 -13.64 -12.48
N ASP A 91 -2.81 -13.52 -13.76
CA ASP A 91 -3.24 -14.48 -14.79
C ASP A 91 -2.68 -15.90 -14.56
N ASN A 92 -1.62 -16.05 -13.75
CA ASN A 92 -1.01 -17.32 -13.36
C ASN A 92 -1.52 -17.84 -12.01
N GLN A 93 -2.57 -17.24 -11.46
CA GLN A 93 -3.14 -17.56 -10.14
C GLN A 93 -2.14 -17.37 -8.99
N LYS A 94 -1.24 -16.40 -9.13
CA LYS A 94 -0.32 -15.98 -8.06
C LYS A 94 -0.81 -14.68 -7.45
N TYR A 95 -0.63 -14.56 -6.14
CA TYR A 95 -0.89 -13.31 -5.46
C TYR A 95 0.06 -12.21 -5.93
N ASP A 96 -0.48 -11.03 -6.22
CA ASP A 96 0.25 -9.82 -6.59
C ASP A 96 -0.50 -8.57 -6.08
N GLY A 97 0.16 -7.43 -6.14
CA GLY A 97 -0.37 -6.15 -5.70
C GLY A 97 0.44 -5.53 -4.56
N PHE A 98 0.07 -4.31 -4.21
CA PHE A 98 0.81 -3.51 -3.23
C PHE A 98 0.83 -4.19 -1.84
N ASP A 99 -0.31 -4.63 -1.33
CA ASP A 99 -0.41 -5.29 -0.02
C ASP A 99 0.33 -6.63 -0.01
N ILE A 100 0.29 -7.36 -1.13
CA ILE A 100 1.01 -8.64 -1.27
C ILE A 100 2.53 -8.41 -1.18
N LYS A 101 3.06 -7.42 -1.92
CA LYS A 101 4.50 -7.08 -1.85
C LYS A 101 4.90 -6.56 -0.48
N THR A 102 4.04 -5.81 0.17
CA THR A 102 4.23 -5.36 1.55
C THR A 102 4.29 -6.56 2.51
N ALA A 103 3.38 -7.51 2.38
CA ALA A 103 3.35 -8.72 3.21
C ALA A 103 4.61 -9.59 2.99
N GLU A 104 5.06 -9.75 1.75
CA GLU A 104 6.31 -10.46 1.41
C GLU A 104 7.52 -9.79 2.09
N GLU A 105 7.60 -8.46 2.04
CA GLU A 105 8.70 -7.72 2.67
C GLU A 105 8.60 -7.76 4.20
N VAL A 106 7.40 -7.71 4.79
CA VAL A 106 7.19 -7.87 6.25
C VAL A 106 7.68 -9.25 6.71
N ALA A 107 7.27 -10.33 6.06
CA ALA A 107 7.70 -11.67 6.42
C ALA A 107 9.22 -11.84 6.30
N LYS A 108 9.81 -11.33 5.23
CA LYS A 108 11.26 -11.33 5.00
C LYS A 108 12.00 -10.58 6.11
N ARG A 109 11.62 -9.33 6.41
CA ARG A 109 12.32 -8.50 7.42
C ARG A 109 12.14 -9.05 8.84
N LEU A 110 10.97 -9.57 9.19
CA LEU A 110 10.79 -10.28 10.45
C LEU A 110 11.71 -11.50 10.52
N GLY A 111 11.79 -12.28 9.45
CA GLY A 111 12.69 -13.43 9.36
C GLY A 111 14.16 -13.04 9.53
N GLU A 112 14.61 -11.98 8.87
CA GLU A 112 15.97 -11.44 8.99
C GLU A 112 16.24 -10.90 10.42
N MET A 113 15.28 -10.18 11.01
CA MET A 113 15.42 -9.61 12.37
C MET A 113 15.68 -10.66 13.45
N TYR A 114 15.07 -11.83 13.32
CA TYR A 114 15.12 -12.90 14.32
C TYR A 114 15.93 -14.13 13.88
N ASP A 115 16.61 -14.06 12.73
CA ASP A 115 17.35 -15.19 12.10
C ASP A 115 16.47 -16.45 11.98
N LYS A 116 15.23 -16.26 11.54
CA LYS A 116 14.18 -17.30 11.38
C LYS A 116 13.41 -17.05 10.08
N PRO A 117 13.73 -17.75 8.96
CA PRO A 117 12.96 -17.64 7.73
C PRO A 117 11.48 -17.93 7.98
N LEU A 118 10.60 -17.08 7.46
CA LEU A 118 9.15 -17.19 7.58
C LEU A 118 8.51 -17.51 6.24
N GLU A 119 7.75 -18.60 6.18
CA GLU A 119 6.86 -18.91 5.06
C GLU A 119 5.53 -18.17 5.24
N ILE A 120 4.99 -17.60 4.15
CA ILE A 120 3.66 -16.99 4.17
C ILE A 120 2.61 -18.04 3.80
N GLU A 121 1.61 -18.16 4.66
CA GLU A 121 0.36 -18.87 4.35
C GLU A 121 -0.76 -17.85 4.12
N TRP A 122 -1.25 -17.77 2.89
CA TRP A 122 -2.30 -16.84 2.52
C TRP A 122 -3.67 -17.35 2.96
N MET A 123 -4.43 -16.48 3.62
CA MET A 123 -5.80 -16.73 4.08
C MET A 123 -6.74 -15.74 3.40
N THR A 124 -7.92 -16.20 2.98
CA THR A 124 -8.91 -15.38 2.26
C THR A 124 -10.27 -15.37 2.96
N PRO A 125 -10.35 -14.92 4.23
CA PRO A 125 -11.63 -14.73 4.90
C PRO A 125 -12.41 -13.58 4.28
N SER A 126 -13.73 -13.55 4.49
CA SER A 126 -14.54 -12.41 4.09
C SER A 126 -14.13 -11.13 4.85
N TRP A 127 -14.33 -9.97 4.22
CA TRP A 127 -13.99 -8.69 4.82
C TRP A 127 -14.71 -8.44 6.14
N ASP A 128 -16.00 -8.78 6.23
CA ASP A 128 -16.81 -8.69 7.44
C ASP A 128 -16.18 -9.47 8.61
N LEU A 129 -15.62 -10.65 8.32
CA LEU A 129 -14.97 -11.44 9.33
C LEU A 129 -13.65 -10.82 9.81
N ILE A 130 -12.87 -10.24 8.89
CA ILE A 130 -11.63 -9.54 9.22
C ILE A 130 -11.93 -8.34 10.12
N THR A 131 -12.84 -7.47 9.70
CA THR A 131 -13.18 -6.24 10.43
C THR A 131 -13.88 -6.48 11.77
N SER A 132 -14.50 -7.65 11.96
CA SER A 132 -15.13 -8.02 13.23
C SER A 132 -14.14 -8.25 14.38
N GLY A 133 -12.84 -8.45 14.11
CA GLY A 133 -11.83 -8.81 15.12
C GLY A 133 -12.02 -10.18 15.77
N LYS A 134 -12.91 -11.02 15.23
CA LYS A 134 -13.22 -12.36 15.78
C LYS A 134 -12.51 -13.45 14.99
N TRP A 135 -11.19 -13.39 14.92
CA TRP A 135 -10.40 -14.28 14.07
C TRP A 135 -10.24 -15.68 14.64
N GLY A 136 -10.21 -15.79 15.96
CA GLY A 136 -10.11 -17.09 16.65
C GLY A 136 -8.84 -17.85 16.31
N GLY A 137 -7.73 -17.16 16.07
CA GLY A 137 -6.43 -17.75 15.74
C GLY A 137 -6.35 -18.41 14.36
N ARG A 138 -7.29 -18.11 13.45
CA ARG A 138 -7.28 -18.67 12.08
C ARG A 138 -6.20 -18.07 11.20
N TRP A 139 -5.80 -16.83 11.45
CA TRP A 139 -4.65 -16.16 10.86
C TRP A 139 -3.99 -15.25 11.89
N ASP A 140 -2.81 -14.76 11.61
CA ASP A 140 -1.95 -14.05 12.56
C ASP A 140 -2.00 -12.53 12.37
N ILE A 141 -2.09 -12.08 11.13
CA ILE A 141 -2.07 -10.66 10.75
C ILE A 141 -2.96 -10.44 9.52
N SER A 142 -3.59 -9.29 9.45
CA SER A 142 -4.27 -8.82 8.24
C SER A 142 -3.43 -7.76 7.54
N ILE A 143 -3.08 -8.02 6.27
CA ILE A 143 -2.43 -7.09 5.35
C ILE A 143 -3.30 -7.05 4.10
N GLY A 144 -4.25 -6.12 4.08
CA GLY A 144 -5.29 -6.01 3.05
C GLY A 144 -5.99 -4.67 3.15
N SER A 145 -5.21 -3.58 3.12
CA SER A 145 -5.71 -2.20 3.06
C SER A 145 -6.70 -1.82 4.18
N MET A 146 -6.45 -2.29 5.43
CA MET A 146 -7.35 -1.96 6.53
C MET A 146 -7.14 -0.53 7.03
N SER A 147 -8.14 0.32 6.78
CA SER A 147 -8.18 1.68 7.33
C SER A 147 -8.30 1.66 8.85
N VAL A 148 -7.52 2.49 9.52
CA VAL A 148 -7.58 2.70 10.97
C VAL A 148 -8.79 3.55 11.30
N THR A 149 -9.80 2.97 11.92
CA THR A 149 -10.97 3.68 12.45
C THR A 149 -11.11 3.42 13.93
N LYS A 150 -11.83 4.30 14.64
CA LYS A 150 -12.06 4.13 16.06
C LYS A 150 -12.77 2.81 16.36
N THR A 151 -13.81 2.48 15.62
CA THR A 151 -14.58 1.24 15.80
C THR A 151 -13.74 -0.01 15.59
N ARG A 152 -12.87 -0.03 14.55
CA ARG A 152 -11.95 -1.16 14.32
C ARG A 152 -10.90 -1.28 15.42
N ALA A 153 -10.38 -0.15 15.91
CA ALA A 153 -9.41 -0.14 17.02
C ALA A 153 -9.97 -0.66 18.37
N GLU A 154 -11.29 -0.85 18.48
CA GLU A 154 -11.89 -1.51 19.65
C GLU A 154 -11.71 -3.04 19.63
N VAL A 155 -11.53 -3.63 18.45
CA VAL A 155 -11.53 -5.09 18.25
C VAL A 155 -10.23 -5.66 17.68
N VAL A 156 -9.39 -4.84 17.05
CA VAL A 156 -8.05 -5.22 16.57
C VAL A 156 -6.99 -4.25 17.08
N ASP A 157 -5.74 -4.69 17.13
CA ASP A 157 -4.58 -3.84 17.38
C ASP A 157 -3.97 -3.44 16.04
N PHE A 158 -3.60 -2.17 15.89
CA PHE A 158 -2.96 -1.63 14.69
C PHE A 158 -1.48 -1.34 14.93
N ALA A 159 -0.64 -1.68 13.95
CA ALA A 159 0.72 -1.18 13.85
C ALA A 159 0.73 0.29 13.37
N ASP A 160 1.91 0.89 13.23
CA ASP A 160 2.03 2.18 12.57
C ASP A 160 1.55 2.09 11.12
N PRO A 161 0.95 3.15 10.55
CA PRO A 161 0.45 3.13 9.18
C PRO A 161 1.56 2.90 8.15
N TYR A 162 1.31 2.05 7.15
CA TYR A 162 2.23 1.85 6.04
C TYR A 162 1.85 2.64 4.78
N TYR A 163 0.62 3.18 4.69
CA TYR A 163 0.24 4.18 3.69
C TYR A 163 -1.03 4.94 4.11
N TYR A 164 -1.41 5.94 3.28
CA TYR A 164 -2.67 6.65 3.41
C TYR A 164 -3.57 6.35 2.21
N ASP A 165 -4.83 6.09 2.49
CA ASP A 165 -5.85 5.79 1.51
C ASP A 165 -6.80 6.97 1.28
N PHE A 166 -7.39 7.02 0.08
CA PHE A 166 -8.26 8.08 -0.37
C PHE A 166 -9.61 7.49 -0.79
N GLY A 167 -10.67 7.89 -0.11
CA GLY A 167 -12.03 7.56 -0.54
C GLY A 167 -12.40 8.34 -1.80
N GLY A 168 -13.10 7.70 -2.71
CA GLY A 168 -13.60 8.28 -3.96
C GLY A 168 -15.03 7.87 -4.25
N VAL A 169 -15.63 8.54 -5.23
CA VAL A 169 -16.94 8.18 -5.77
C VAL A 169 -16.81 7.97 -7.27
N ALA A 170 -17.18 6.79 -7.75
CA ALA A 170 -17.34 6.50 -9.15
C ALA A 170 -18.79 6.77 -9.58
N VAL A 171 -18.95 7.34 -10.76
CA VAL A 171 -20.25 7.48 -11.42
C VAL A 171 -20.21 6.79 -12.80
N PRO A 172 -21.36 6.45 -13.40
CA PRO A 172 -21.40 5.93 -14.78
C PRO A 172 -20.58 6.81 -15.72
N LYS A 173 -19.87 6.21 -16.67
CA LYS A 173 -18.97 6.91 -17.60
C LYS A 173 -19.65 8.11 -18.30
N ASP A 174 -20.93 7.94 -18.67
CA ASP A 174 -21.73 8.94 -19.37
C ASP A 174 -22.53 9.86 -18.43
N SER A 175 -22.33 9.73 -17.10
CA SER A 175 -23.01 10.58 -16.11
C SER A 175 -22.59 12.04 -16.25
N THR A 176 -23.55 12.95 -16.06
CA THR A 176 -23.34 14.40 -16.00
C THR A 176 -23.12 14.93 -14.58
N VAL A 177 -23.15 14.05 -13.58
CA VAL A 177 -22.93 14.41 -12.17
C VAL A 177 -21.53 14.99 -11.99
N THR A 178 -21.43 16.12 -11.28
CA THR A 178 -20.20 16.87 -11.02
C THR A 178 -19.97 17.14 -9.55
N SER A 179 -20.96 16.86 -8.66
CA SER A 179 -20.86 17.09 -7.22
C SER A 179 -21.55 16.01 -6.41
N LEU A 180 -21.23 15.91 -5.11
CA LEU A 180 -21.94 15.01 -4.19
C LEU A 180 -23.41 15.41 -3.96
N ASP A 181 -23.70 16.70 -4.02
CA ASP A 181 -25.08 17.19 -3.81
C ASP A 181 -26.05 16.67 -4.89
N GLU A 182 -25.58 16.46 -6.11
CA GLU A 182 -26.36 15.87 -7.22
C GLU A 182 -26.66 14.38 -7.00
N LEU A 183 -25.98 13.73 -6.05
CA LEU A 183 -26.22 12.35 -5.65
C LEU A 183 -27.21 12.24 -4.48
N ALA A 184 -27.81 13.35 -4.01
CA ALA A 184 -28.85 13.32 -2.98
C ALA A 184 -30.05 12.47 -3.43
N GLY A 185 -30.47 11.53 -2.55
CA GLY A 185 -31.56 10.59 -2.84
C GLY A 185 -31.27 9.57 -3.96
N LYS A 186 -30.02 9.44 -4.41
CA LYS A 186 -29.60 8.52 -5.45
C LYS A 186 -29.15 7.17 -4.90
N ARG A 187 -29.18 6.14 -5.74
CA ARG A 187 -28.74 4.79 -5.38
C ARG A 187 -27.22 4.67 -5.47
N ILE A 188 -26.59 4.44 -4.32
CA ILE A 188 -25.13 4.32 -4.21
C ILE A 188 -24.78 2.90 -3.77
N CYS A 189 -23.97 2.19 -4.56
CA CYS A 189 -23.42 0.90 -4.19
C CYS A 189 -22.14 1.08 -3.39
N VAL A 190 -21.87 0.16 -2.48
CA VAL A 190 -20.68 0.19 -1.61
C VAL A 190 -20.33 -1.23 -1.16
N GLY A 191 -19.06 -1.50 -0.90
CA GLY A 191 -18.66 -2.73 -0.23
C GLY A 191 -19.11 -2.73 1.24
N SER A 192 -19.62 -3.85 1.71
CA SER A 192 -20.11 -4.01 3.09
C SER A 192 -18.94 -3.92 4.09
N SER A 193 -19.21 -3.39 5.31
CA SER A 193 -18.23 -3.21 6.39
C SER A 193 -17.01 -2.35 6.03
N THR A 194 -17.10 -1.58 4.94
CA THR A 194 -16.03 -0.65 4.50
C THR A 194 -16.15 0.71 5.19
N THR A 195 -15.07 1.49 5.13
CA THR A 195 -15.10 2.90 5.53
C THR A 195 -16.01 3.75 4.65
N TYR A 196 -16.24 3.33 3.41
CA TYR A 196 -17.14 3.99 2.46
C TYR A 196 -18.59 3.82 2.87
N GLU A 197 -18.99 2.62 3.36
CA GLU A 197 -20.30 2.37 3.92
C GLU A 197 -20.54 3.19 5.18
N GLN A 198 -19.55 3.21 6.11
CA GLN A 198 -19.63 4.03 7.33
C GLN A 198 -19.71 5.53 7.00
N TRP A 199 -18.98 6.00 5.97
CA TRP A 199 -19.07 7.38 5.50
C TRP A 199 -20.47 7.69 4.97
N LEU A 200 -21.05 6.84 4.12
CA LEU A 200 -22.40 7.03 3.60
C LEU A 200 -23.46 7.04 4.71
N ALA A 201 -23.26 6.26 5.75
CA ALA A 201 -24.12 6.25 6.94
C ALA A 201 -23.91 7.48 7.85
N GLY A 202 -22.84 8.25 7.65
CA GLY A 202 -22.44 9.35 8.55
C GLY A 202 -21.84 8.87 9.87
N GLU A 203 -21.36 7.64 9.92
CA GLU A 203 -20.83 6.94 11.11
C GLU A 203 -19.30 6.75 11.08
N LEU A 204 -18.61 7.23 10.03
CA LEU A 204 -17.17 7.08 9.91
C LEU A 204 -16.43 7.93 10.94
N GLU A 205 -15.73 7.29 11.88
CA GLU A 205 -14.92 7.94 12.91
C GLU A 205 -13.42 7.78 12.59
N ILE A 206 -12.86 8.80 11.91
CA ILE A 206 -11.44 8.93 11.55
C ILE A 206 -10.95 10.35 11.87
N ILE A 207 -9.64 10.55 11.81
CA ILE A 207 -9.01 11.87 11.94
C ILE A 207 -8.78 12.43 10.54
N ASP A 208 -9.79 13.11 10.00
CA ASP A 208 -9.67 13.86 8.75
C ASP A 208 -10.52 15.15 8.83
N PRO A 209 -9.89 16.32 9.02
CA PRO A 209 -10.62 17.59 9.09
C PRO A 209 -11.24 18.01 7.74
N ASN A 210 -10.84 17.40 6.65
CA ASN A 210 -11.30 17.70 5.29
C ASN A 210 -12.35 16.69 4.78
N MET A 211 -12.78 15.75 5.61
CA MET A 211 -13.78 14.75 5.21
C MET A 211 -15.04 15.43 4.69
N LEU A 212 -15.44 15.08 3.47
CA LEU A 212 -16.65 15.59 2.84
C LEU A 212 -17.87 14.93 3.47
N LYS A 213 -19.00 15.66 3.48
CA LYS A 213 -20.28 15.09 3.92
C LYS A 213 -20.82 14.12 2.86
N PRO A 214 -21.43 13.00 3.26
CA PRO A 214 -22.08 12.11 2.32
C PRO A 214 -23.29 12.78 1.65
N PRO A 215 -23.71 12.31 0.46
CA PRO A 215 -24.93 12.78 -0.20
C PRO A 215 -26.17 12.59 0.67
N ALA A 216 -26.96 13.63 0.83
CA ALA A 216 -28.14 13.60 1.69
C ALA A 216 -29.20 12.59 1.19
N GLY A 217 -29.65 11.70 2.09
CA GLY A 217 -30.72 10.74 1.79
C GLY A 217 -30.37 9.73 0.70
N ALA A 218 -29.09 9.46 0.46
CA ALA A 218 -28.65 8.44 -0.48
C ALA A 218 -29.25 7.06 -0.13
N GLU A 219 -29.70 6.33 -1.16
CA GLU A 219 -30.16 4.94 -1.02
C GLU A 219 -28.95 4.01 -1.12
N VAL A 220 -28.39 3.61 0.02
CA VAL A 220 -27.18 2.78 0.07
C VAL A 220 -27.53 1.32 -0.20
N THR A 221 -26.79 0.70 -1.12
CA THR A 221 -26.86 -0.73 -1.43
C THR A 221 -25.52 -1.38 -1.16
N PRO A 222 -25.31 -2.04 0.00
CA PRO A 222 -24.08 -2.77 0.27
C PRO A 222 -24.06 -4.09 -0.51
N LEU A 223 -22.93 -4.40 -1.10
CA LEU A 223 -22.57 -5.71 -1.65
C LEU A 223 -21.35 -6.24 -0.91
N GLU A 224 -21.04 -7.51 -1.07
CA GLU A 224 -19.92 -8.15 -0.35
C GLU A 224 -18.57 -7.42 -0.60
N THR A 225 -18.34 -6.94 -1.84
CA THR A 225 -17.12 -6.20 -2.20
C THR A 225 -17.41 -5.02 -3.13
N ASP A 226 -16.50 -4.03 -3.16
CA ASP A 226 -16.55 -2.91 -4.10
C ASP A 226 -16.52 -3.40 -5.56
N ASN A 227 -15.78 -4.47 -5.85
CA ASN A 227 -15.73 -5.07 -7.18
C ASN A 227 -17.09 -5.62 -7.63
N LEU A 228 -17.89 -6.16 -6.73
CA LEU A 228 -19.26 -6.58 -7.07
C LEU A 228 -20.14 -5.39 -7.44
N CYS A 229 -19.92 -4.21 -6.86
CA CYS A 229 -20.62 -3.00 -7.24
C CYS A 229 -20.33 -2.60 -8.69
N VAL A 230 -19.07 -2.54 -9.08
CA VAL A 230 -18.71 -2.14 -10.45
C VAL A 230 -19.08 -3.21 -11.48
N GLN A 231 -19.00 -4.50 -11.14
CA GLN A 231 -19.49 -5.60 -11.99
C GLN A 231 -21.00 -5.54 -12.18
N ALA A 232 -21.76 -5.27 -11.11
CA ALA A 232 -23.20 -5.08 -11.18
C ALA A 232 -23.54 -3.88 -12.05
N GLN A 233 -22.79 -2.78 -11.94
CA GLN A 233 -22.92 -1.61 -12.82
C GLN A 233 -22.66 -1.98 -14.28
N ALA A 234 -21.58 -2.71 -14.57
CA ALA A 234 -21.23 -3.17 -15.92
C ALA A 234 -22.29 -4.10 -16.51
N SER A 235 -22.99 -4.87 -15.66
CA SER A 235 -24.09 -5.77 -16.05
C SER A 235 -25.46 -5.07 -16.18
N GLY A 236 -25.51 -3.73 -16.08
CA GLY A 236 -26.72 -2.95 -16.24
C GLY A 236 -27.62 -2.84 -15.01
N ARG A 237 -27.13 -3.17 -13.81
CA ARG A 237 -27.91 -3.00 -12.55
C ARG A 237 -28.20 -1.54 -12.22
N GLY A 238 -27.47 -0.60 -12.82
CA GLY A 238 -27.80 0.82 -12.82
C GLY A 238 -27.77 1.48 -11.45
N PHE A 239 -26.61 1.50 -10.77
CA PHE A 239 -26.38 2.42 -9.66
C PHE A 239 -26.05 3.82 -10.19
N ASP A 240 -26.43 4.85 -9.45
CA ASP A 240 -26.12 6.23 -9.78
C ASP A 240 -24.67 6.57 -9.43
N ALA A 241 -24.11 5.91 -8.40
CA ALA A 241 -22.72 6.01 -7.99
C ALA A 241 -22.23 4.75 -7.26
N ILE A 242 -20.91 4.64 -7.07
CA ILE A 242 -20.24 3.64 -6.24
C ILE A 242 -19.24 4.39 -5.36
N ALA A 243 -19.31 4.21 -4.04
CA ALA A 243 -18.29 4.72 -3.13
C ALA A 243 -17.25 3.64 -2.88
N ALA A 244 -15.97 3.94 -3.14
CA ALA A 244 -14.86 2.98 -3.05
C ALA A 244 -13.51 3.70 -2.94
N ASN A 245 -12.42 2.93 -2.88
CA ASN A 245 -11.06 3.43 -2.98
C ASN A 245 -10.82 4.17 -4.30
N ALA A 246 -10.27 5.39 -4.26
CA ALA A 246 -10.02 6.19 -5.45
C ALA A 246 -9.01 5.52 -6.41
N ASN A 247 -7.99 4.82 -5.90
CA ASN A 247 -7.04 4.09 -6.74
C ASN A 247 -7.70 2.86 -7.39
N GLY A 248 -8.56 2.14 -6.65
CA GLY A 248 -9.36 1.04 -7.19
C GLY A 248 -10.30 1.52 -8.31
N ILE A 249 -10.98 2.65 -8.11
CA ILE A 249 -11.81 3.27 -9.16
C ILE A 249 -10.98 3.60 -10.40
N ASN A 250 -9.79 4.17 -10.23
CA ASN A 250 -8.89 4.46 -11.35
C ASN A 250 -8.44 3.19 -12.08
N ASP A 251 -8.26 2.08 -11.35
CA ASP A 251 -7.93 0.79 -11.96
C ASP A 251 -9.11 0.25 -12.80
N TRP A 252 -10.34 0.32 -12.29
CA TRP A 252 -11.55 -0.01 -13.04
C TRP A 252 -11.67 0.79 -14.34
N VAL A 253 -11.35 2.09 -14.30
CA VAL A 253 -11.35 2.95 -15.50
C VAL A 253 -10.28 2.49 -16.52
N LYS A 254 -9.08 2.12 -16.04
CA LYS A 254 -8.00 1.57 -16.89
C LYS A 254 -8.40 0.23 -17.52
N GLU A 255 -9.10 -0.62 -16.78
CA GLU A 255 -9.64 -1.89 -17.27
C GLU A 255 -10.83 -1.71 -18.25
N GLY A 256 -11.30 -0.47 -18.45
CA GLY A 256 -12.36 -0.15 -19.38
C GLY A 256 -13.78 -0.37 -18.86
N LEU A 257 -13.94 -0.52 -17.54
CA LEU A 257 -15.26 -0.62 -16.91
C LEU A 257 -16.07 0.68 -17.11
N PRO A 258 -17.41 0.62 -17.18
CA PRO A 258 -18.26 1.74 -17.61
C PRO A 258 -18.47 2.79 -16.52
N VAL A 259 -17.41 3.19 -15.84
CA VAL A 259 -17.40 4.19 -14.76
C VAL A 259 -16.32 5.25 -14.98
N LYS A 260 -16.43 6.34 -14.25
CA LYS A 260 -15.39 7.38 -14.10
C LYS A 260 -15.34 7.83 -12.66
N LEU A 261 -14.14 8.23 -12.18
CA LEU A 261 -14.00 8.89 -10.89
C LEU A 261 -14.65 10.28 -10.97
N LEU A 262 -15.44 10.65 -9.96
CA LEU A 262 -15.99 11.98 -9.80
C LEU A 262 -14.84 12.93 -9.39
N ASP A 263 -14.65 14.01 -10.14
CA ASP A 263 -13.54 14.96 -9.95
C ASP A 263 -13.87 16.00 -8.85
N ILE A 264 -13.87 15.55 -7.61
CA ILE A 264 -14.16 16.37 -6.42
C ILE A 264 -13.04 16.29 -5.37
N GLY A 265 -11.95 15.62 -5.69
CA GLY A 265 -10.93 15.22 -4.73
C GLY A 265 -11.38 14.05 -3.83
N PRO A 266 -10.56 13.70 -2.84
CA PRO A 266 -10.89 12.65 -1.88
C PRO A 266 -12.12 13.01 -1.04
N ILE A 267 -13.03 12.05 -0.85
CA ILE A 267 -14.15 12.21 0.09
C ILE A 267 -13.68 12.13 1.55
N PHE A 268 -12.60 11.41 1.79
CA PHE A 268 -11.81 11.40 3.03
C PHE A 268 -10.42 10.81 2.75
N THR A 269 -9.51 11.08 3.68
CA THR A 269 -8.17 10.48 3.74
C THR A 269 -8.03 9.73 5.05
N VAL A 270 -7.54 8.50 5.00
CA VAL A 270 -7.43 7.64 6.18
C VAL A 270 -6.09 6.90 6.17
N SER A 271 -5.50 6.71 7.35
CA SER A 271 -4.32 5.86 7.51
C SER A 271 -4.70 4.39 7.38
N VAL A 272 -3.84 3.62 6.74
CA VAL A 272 -3.98 2.17 6.57
C VAL A 272 -2.84 1.47 7.29
N SER A 273 -3.18 0.41 8.02
CA SER A 273 -2.22 -0.29 8.87
C SER A 273 -2.44 -1.80 8.85
N PHE A 274 -1.42 -2.51 9.31
CA PHE A 274 -1.53 -3.93 9.65
C PHE A 274 -2.41 -4.10 10.87
N ALA A 275 -3.28 -5.10 10.85
CA ALA A 275 -4.16 -5.40 11.97
C ALA A 275 -3.85 -6.76 12.58
N LEU A 276 -3.92 -6.85 13.90
CA LEU A 276 -3.66 -8.04 14.71
C LEU A 276 -4.88 -8.36 15.59
N ASP A 277 -5.13 -9.66 15.83
CA ASP A 277 -6.25 -10.11 16.67
C ASP A 277 -5.99 -9.75 18.15
N ARG A 278 -6.72 -8.78 18.68
CA ARG A 278 -6.65 -8.39 20.08
C ARG A 278 -7.13 -9.48 21.04
N SER A 279 -7.99 -10.37 20.57
CA SER A 279 -8.54 -11.48 21.35
C SER A 279 -7.65 -12.73 21.36
N GLY A 280 -6.57 -12.72 20.56
CA GLY A 280 -5.62 -13.81 20.42
C GLY A 280 -4.45 -13.77 21.43
N PRO A 281 -3.30 -14.36 21.07
CA PRO A 281 -2.06 -14.22 21.84
C PRO A 281 -1.62 -12.76 21.96
N PRO A 282 -0.84 -12.39 23.01
CA PRO A 282 -0.35 -11.01 23.18
C PRO A 282 0.36 -10.47 21.94
N THR A 283 -0.09 -9.30 21.45
CA THR A 283 0.35 -8.68 20.18
C THR A 283 1.50 -7.69 20.32
N GLY A 284 1.82 -7.25 21.57
CA GLY A 284 2.74 -6.13 21.82
C GLY A 284 4.14 -6.28 21.21
N GLU A 285 4.73 -7.48 21.27
CA GLU A 285 6.05 -7.74 20.67
C GLU A 285 5.97 -7.72 19.14
N MET A 286 4.89 -8.26 18.56
CA MET A 286 4.67 -8.21 17.12
C MET A 286 4.49 -6.77 16.62
N LEU A 287 3.70 -5.95 17.32
CA LEU A 287 3.56 -4.52 17.02
C LEU A 287 4.91 -3.79 17.08
N THR A 288 5.69 -4.06 18.13
CA THR A 288 7.03 -3.48 18.30
C THR A 288 7.95 -3.86 17.13
N ALA A 289 7.88 -5.11 16.66
CA ALA A 289 8.68 -5.58 15.53
C ALA A 289 8.21 -4.96 14.21
N LEU A 290 6.89 -4.94 13.97
CA LEU A 290 6.29 -4.34 12.76
C LEU A 290 6.62 -2.84 12.63
N ASN A 291 6.58 -2.09 13.73
CA ASN A 291 6.88 -0.65 13.72
C ASN A 291 8.38 -0.33 13.54
N LYS A 292 9.25 -1.34 13.49
CA LYS A 292 10.70 -1.19 13.23
C LYS A 292 11.10 -1.51 11.79
N ILE A 293 10.27 -2.21 11.06
CA ILE A 293 10.57 -2.69 9.71
C ILE A 293 9.87 -1.88 8.64
#